data_fe7165f7323bca49cf228f1c0d62b227
#
_entry.id   fe7165f7323bca49cf228f1c0d62b227
#
_cell.length_a   1.000
_cell.length_b   1.000
_cell.length_c   1.000
_cell.angle_alpha   90.00
_cell.angle_beta   90.00
_cell.angle_gamma   90.00
#
_symmetry.space_group_name_H-M   'P 1'
#
loop_
_entity.id
_entity.type
_entity.pdbx_description
1 polymer ?
#
loop_
_entity_poly.entity_id
_entity_poly.type
_entity_poly.pdbx_seq_one_letter_code
_entity_poly.pdbx_strand_id
1 'polypeptide(L)'
;PGIFTDEPCYIMGNQYDNFPIVPWSECLPEFFMNLKGYDICSYVEQLFLDIGDYRKIRFDFYDAATRLFLESFSKIYYNWCDKNNLKLTGHYMCEDNMVFQTRWVGAAMPHYEFMHWPGIDKLERHIEQHVTVKQLTSVADQLGKERTLSEVFGCIGQQSSFFHRKWI
;
A
#
# COMPACT_ATOMS: atom_id res chain seq x y z
N PRO A 1 0.75 -22.84 7.80
CA PRO A 1 0.31 -22.48 6.46
C PRO A 1 -0.16 -21.04 6.40
N GLY A 2 -0.12 -20.42 5.20
CA GLY A 2 -0.47 -19.02 5.02
C GLY A 2 -0.84 -18.69 3.58
N ILE A 3 -1.27 -17.46 3.37
CA ILE A 3 -1.54 -16.86 2.07
C ILE A 3 -0.56 -15.71 1.88
N PHE A 4 0.01 -15.63 0.71
CA PHE A 4 0.85 -14.53 0.26
C PHE A 4 0.09 -13.68 -0.76
N THR A 5 0.10 -12.37 -0.59
CA THR A 5 -0.45 -11.41 -1.54
C THR A 5 0.68 -10.62 -2.18
N ASP A 6 0.69 -10.61 -3.50
CA ASP A 6 1.70 -10.00 -4.33
C ASP A 6 1.18 -8.67 -4.89
N GLU A 7 1.71 -7.57 -4.41
CA GLU A 7 1.48 -6.19 -4.84
C GLU A 7 0.01 -5.77 -5.04
N PRO A 8 -0.94 -6.07 -4.12
CA PRO A 8 -2.29 -5.57 -4.29
C PRO A 8 -2.31 -4.03 -4.31
N CYS A 9 -3.12 -3.48 -5.21
CA CYS A 9 -3.28 -2.04 -5.39
C CYS A 9 -4.70 -1.71 -5.87
N TYR A 10 -5.12 -0.47 -5.74
CA TYR A 10 -6.46 -0.03 -6.15
C TYR A 10 -6.47 0.67 -7.53
N ILE A 11 -5.31 0.91 -8.12
CA ILE A 11 -5.18 1.38 -9.49
C ILE A 11 -4.41 0.33 -10.30
N MET A 12 -4.99 -0.10 -11.39
CA MET A 12 -4.31 -0.84 -12.44
C MET A 12 -4.26 0.04 -13.67
N GLY A 13 -3.13 0.67 -13.91
CA GLY A 13 -2.92 1.50 -15.09
C GLY A 13 -1.43 1.49 -15.48
N ASN A 14 -1.17 1.78 -16.75
CA ASN A 14 0.21 1.92 -17.19
C ASN A 14 0.83 3.12 -16.47
N GLN A 15 1.85 2.89 -15.65
CA GLN A 15 2.59 3.95 -14.96
C GLN A 15 3.22 4.98 -15.92
N TYR A 16 3.24 4.68 -17.20
CA TYR A 16 3.74 5.52 -18.29
C TYR A 16 2.66 6.34 -18.98
N ASP A 17 1.38 6.15 -18.63
CA ASP A 17 0.31 6.97 -19.17
C ASP A 17 0.42 8.39 -18.63
N ASN A 18 0.60 9.36 -19.53
CA ASN A 18 0.68 10.78 -19.18
C ASN A 18 -0.64 11.39 -18.69
N PHE A 19 -1.70 10.58 -18.58
CA PHE A 19 -2.98 11.04 -18.09
C PHE A 19 -3.05 10.88 -16.56
N PRO A 20 -3.40 11.93 -15.83
CA PRO A 20 -3.64 11.83 -14.41
C PRO A 20 -4.88 10.95 -14.18
N ILE A 21 -4.71 9.89 -13.41
CA ILE A 21 -5.78 8.99 -12.99
C ILE A 21 -5.86 8.95 -11.47
N VAL A 22 -7.04 8.76 -10.95
CA VAL A 22 -7.29 8.56 -9.52
C VAL A 22 -8.11 7.29 -9.30
N PRO A 23 -7.97 6.59 -8.15
CA PRO A 23 -8.81 5.45 -7.85
C PRO A 23 -10.27 5.91 -7.68
N TRP A 24 -11.20 5.19 -8.29
CA TRP A 24 -12.61 5.50 -8.18
C TRP A 24 -13.46 4.24 -8.16
N SER A 25 -14.48 4.22 -7.31
CA SER A 25 -15.49 3.18 -7.27
C SER A 25 -16.86 3.81 -7.00
N GLU A 26 -17.94 3.10 -7.32
CA GLU A 26 -19.31 3.59 -7.11
C GLU A 26 -19.61 3.91 -5.63
N CYS A 27 -19.00 3.19 -4.70
CA CYS A 27 -19.22 3.41 -3.27
C CYS A 27 -18.33 4.52 -2.67
N LEU A 28 -17.30 5.00 -3.41
CA LEU A 28 -16.37 5.99 -2.88
C LEU A 28 -17.03 7.32 -2.49
N PRO A 29 -17.94 7.92 -3.27
CA PRO A 29 -18.57 9.19 -2.89
C PRO A 29 -19.35 9.12 -1.57
N GLU A 30 -20.14 8.07 -1.38
CA GLU A 30 -20.89 7.85 -0.14
C GLU A 30 -19.93 7.61 1.04
N PHE A 31 -18.95 6.76 0.87
CA PHE A 31 -17.92 6.49 1.88
C PHE A 31 -17.17 7.76 2.27
N PHE A 32 -16.78 8.55 1.27
CA PHE A 32 -16.10 9.83 1.49
C PHE A 32 -16.98 10.83 2.25
N MET A 33 -18.24 10.98 1.85
CA MET A 33 -19.20 11.85 2.53
C MET A 33 -19.33 11.48 4.00
N ASN A 34 -19.47 10.19 4.29
CA ASN A 34 -19.59 9.70 5.67
C ASN A 34 -18.32 9.94 6.50
N LEU A 35 -17.15 9.87 5.86
CA LEU A 35 -15.86 10.03 6.53
C LEU A 35 -15.45 11.50 6.70
N LYS A 36 -15.70 12.35 5.68
CA LYS A 36 -15.18 13.72 5.61
C LYS A 36 -16.24 14.80 5.79
N GLY A 37 -17.52 14.45 5.67
CA GLY A 37 -18.64 15.36 5.89
C GLY A 37 -18.96 16.29 4.73
N TYR A 38 -18.40 16.05 3.53
CA TYR A 38 -18.71 16.82 2.33
C TYR A 38 -18.63 15.97 1.07
N ASP A 39 -19.27 16.40 -0.01
CA ASP A 39 -19.34 15.65 -1.27
C ASP A 39 -18.11 15.89 -2.13
N ILE A 40 -17.31 14.83 -2.33
CA ILE A 40 -16.11 14.87 -3.19
C ILE A 40 -16.44 15.16 -4.65
N CYS A 41 -17.63 14.80 -5.13
CA CYS A 41 -18.05 15.03 -6.52
C CYS A 41 -18.09 16.53 -6.85
N SER A 42 -18.31 17.38 -5.86
CA SER A 42 -18.28 18.84 -6.02
C SER A 42 -16.87 19.44 -6.15
N TYR A 43 -15.83 18.61 -6.01
CA TYR A 43 -14.42 19.04 -5.99
C TYR A 43 -13.52 18.20 -6.88
N VAL A 44 -14.09 17.40 -7.78
CA VAL A 44 -13.32 16.45 -8.62
C VAL A 44 -12.22 17.14 -9.44
N GLU A 45 -12.46 18.35 -9.94
CA GLU A 45 -11.45 19.09 -10.68
C GLU A 45 -10.19 19.40 -9.86
N GLN A 46 -10.33 19.53 -8.53
CA GLN A 46 -9.20 19.79 -7.62
C GLN A 46 -8.31 18.57 -7.40
N LEU A 47 -8.76 17.39 -7.78
CA LEU A 47 -7.90 16.21 -7.82
C LEU A 47 -6.85 16.30 -8.93
N PHE A 48 -7.13 17.05 -9.98
CA PHE A 48 -6.30 17.17 -11.18
C PHE A 48 -5.68 18.54 -11.37
N LEU A 49 -6.35 19.61 -10.92
CA LEU A 49 -5.94 20.99 -11.10
C LEU A 49 -5.57 21.64 -9.77
N ASP A 50 -4.58 22.50 -9.78
CA ASP A 50 -4.14 23.26 -8.59
C ASP A 50 -4.99 24.52 -8.37
N ILE A 51 -6.29 24.30 -8.11
CA ILE A 51 -7.29 25.35 -7.88
C ILE A 51 -7.96 25.16 -6.52
N GLY A 52 -8.47 26.25 -5.93
CA GLY A 52 -9.13 26.21 -4.62
C GLY A 52 -8.24 25.61 -3.53
N ASP A 53 -8.82 24.83 -2.64
CA ASP A 53 -8.10 24.14 -1.57
C ASP A 53 -7.69 22.70 -1.98
N TYR A 54 -7.09 22.58 -3.17
CA TYR A 54 -6.74 21.30 -3.77
C TYR A 54 -5.87 20.39 -2.88
N ARG A 55 -5.01 20.98 -2.03
CA ARG A 55 -4.15 20.18 -1.14
C ARG A 55 -4.97 19.44 -0.09
N LYS A 56 -5.94 20.12 0.51
CA LYS A 56 -6.86 19.49 1.45
C LYS A 56 -7.73 18.44 0.75
N ILE A 57 -8.27 18.77 -0.42
CA ILE A 57 -9.13 17.88 -1.18
C ILE A 57 -8.38 16.59 -1.56
N ARG A 58 -7.15 16.70 -2.07
CA ARG A 58 -6.32 15.54 -2.40
C ARG A 58 -5.94 14.72 -1.17
N PHE A 59 -5.58 15.38 -0.06
CA PHE A 59 -5.29 14.68 1.19
C PHE A 59 -6.51 13.87 1.67
N ASP A 60 -7.68 14.51 1.75
CA ASP A 60 -8.91 13.86 2.19
C ASP A 60 -9.32 12.73 1.25
N PHE A 61 -9.13 12.91 -0.06
CA PHE A 61 -9.40 11.89 -1.07
C PHE A 61 -8.52 10.64 -0.89
N TYR A 62 -7.21 10.80 -0.79
CA TYR A 62 -6.31 9.67 -0.62
C TYR A 62 -6.41 9.02 0.76
N ASP A 63 -6.74 9.76 1.82
CA ASP A 63 -7.07 9.15 3.12
C ASP A 63 -8.35 8.30 3.01
N ALA A 64 -9.39 8.80 2.34
CA ALA A 64 -10.61 8.02 2.12
C ALA A 64 -10.36 6.79 1.24
N ALA A 65 -9.60 6.93 0.15
CA ALA A 65 -9.24 5.80 -0.72
C ALA A 65 -8.44 4.72 0.02
N THR A 66 -7.47 5.13 0.85
CA THR A 66 -6.70 4.22 1.71
C THR A 66 -7.62 3.43 2.65
N ARG A 67 -8.53 4.13 3.34
CA ARG A 67 -9.45 3.50 4.29
C ARG A 67 -10.45 2.57 3.59
N LEU A 68 -10.96 2.98 2.43
CA LEU A 68 -11.86 2.13 1.65
C LEU A 68 -11.15 0.86 1.18
N PHE A 69 -9.90 0.97 0.75
CA PHE A 69 -9.09 -0.19 0.36
C PHE A 69 -8.80 -1.11 1.55
N LEU A 70 -8.51 -0.54 2.72
CA LEU A 70 -8.38 -1.30 3.96
C LEU A 70 -9.63 -2.12 4.27
N GLU A 71 -10.80 -1.49 4.25
CA GLU A 71 -12.08 -2.15 4.57
C GLU A 71 -12.45 -3.22 3.54
N SER A 72 -12.24 -2.93 2.24
CA SER A 72 -12.66 -3.80 1.15
C SER A 72 -11.68 -4.92 0.80
N PHE A 73 -10.43 -4.84 1.25
CA PHE A 73 -9.39 -5.82 0.93
C PHE A 73 -8.65 -6.32 2.17
N SER A 74 -7.82 -5.49 2.79
CA SER A 74 -6.85 -5.95 3.80
C SER A 74 -7.51 -6.60 5.01
N LYS A 75 -8.55 -5.97 5.56
CA LYS A 75 -9.29 -6.50 6.68
C LYS A 75 -10.06 -7.78 6.35
N ILE A 76 -10.59 -7.86 5.14
CA ILE A 76 -11.32 -9.06 4.69
C ILE A 76 -10.38 -10.26 4.64
N TYR A 77 -9.22 -10.11 3.99
CA TYR A 77 -8.22 -11.19 3.91
C TYR A 77 -7.65 -11.56 5.27
N TYR A 78 -7.31 -10.57 6.08
CA TYR A 78 -6.80 -10.78 7.43
C TYR A 78 -7.79 -11.59 8.28
N ASN A 79 -9.04 -11.13 8.36
CA ASN A 79 -10.07 -11.78 9.16
C ASN A 79 -10.41 -13.20 8.65
N TRP A 80 -10.39 -13.38 7.33
CA TRP A 80 -10.62 -14.71 6.75
C TRP A 80 -9.45 -15.65 7.07
N CYS A 81 -8.20 -15.21 6.94
CA CYS A 81 -7.03 -15.99 7.30
C CYS A 81 -7.04 -16.36 8.78
N ASP A 82 -7.28 -15.38 9.65
CA ASP A 82 -7.32 -15.61 11.11
C ASP A 82 -8.38 -16.65 11.48
N LYS A 83 -9.59 -16.52 10.95
CA LYS A 83 -10.70 -17.48 11.17
C LYS A 83 -10.36 -18.89 10.68
N ASN A 84 -9.52 -19.05 9.67
CA ASN A 84 -9.13 -20.34 9.09
C ASN A 84 -7.77 -20.85 9.58
N ASN A 85 -7.20 -20.26 10.63
CA ASN A 85 -5.87 -20.60 11.17
C ASN A 85 -4.75 -20.52 10.13
N LEU A 86 -4.83 -19.55 9.22
CA LEU A 86 -3.83 -19.22 8.23
C LEU A 86 -3.11 -17.92 8.60
N LYS A 87 -1.90 -17.75 8.15
CA LYS A 87 -1.17 -16.49 8.28
C LYS A 87 -1.23 -15.73 6.96
N LEU A 88 -1.62 -14.47 7.03
CA LEU A 88 -1.56 -13.55 5.90
C LEU A 88 -0.19 -12.88 5.88
N THR A 89 0.48 -12.91 4.76
CA THR A 89 1.73 -12.21 4.48
C THR A 89 1.73 -11.67 3.05
N GLY A 90 2.73 -10.90 2.68
CA GLY A 90 2.90 -10.31 1.36
C GLY A 90 3.41 -8.88 1.47
N HIS A 91 3.30 -8.14 0.40
CA HIS A 91 3.71 -6.72 0.28
C HIS A 91 2.75 -5.97 -0.63
N TYR A 92 2.86 -4.65 -0.64
CA TYR A 92 2.00 -3.76 -1.41
C TYR A 92 2.76 -3.07 -2.53
N MET A 93 2.06 -2.65 -3.59
CA MET A 93 2.65 -1.97 -4.73
C MET A 93 3.33 -0.65 -4.32
N CYS A 94 4.53 -0.41 -4.84
CA CYS A 94 5.25 0.87 -4.71
C CYS A 94 5.53 1.34 -3.28
N GLU A 95 5.83 0.44 -2.37
CA GLU A 95 6.11 0.74 -0.95
C GLU A 95 7.35 1.61 -0.74
N ASP A 96 8.25 1.65 -1.69
CA ASP A 96 9.55 2.29 -1.62
C ASP A 96 9.51 3.80 -1.93
N ASN A 97 8.45 4.29 -2.55
CA ASN A 97 8.32 5.69 -2.96
C ASN A 97 6.99 6.29 -2.48
N MET A 98 7.05 7.27 -1.58
CA MET A 98 5.86 7.88 -0.95
C MET A 98 4.86 8.47 -1.94
N VAL A 99 5.33 9.00 -3.07
CA VAL A 99 4.43 9.56 -4.11
C VAL A 99 3.72 8.44 -4.85
N PHE A 100 4.45 7.42 -5.28
CA PHE A 100 3.86 6.26 -5.94
C PHE A 100 3.00 5.45 -4.98
N GLN A 101 3.44 5.24 -3.74
CA GLN A 101 2.66 4.58 -2.70
C GLN A 101 1.29 5.26 -2.54
N THR A 102 1.25 6.60 -2.38
CA THR A 102 0.00 7.36 -2.28
C THR A 102 -0.91 7.11 -3.48
N ARG A 103 -0.33 7.08 -4.68
CA ARG A 103 -1.08 6.88 -5.93
C ARG A 103 -1.63 5.46 -6.09
N TRP A 104 -0.90 4.43 -5.64
CA TRP A 104 -1.22 3.03 -5.92
C TRP A 104 -1.97 2.33 -4.78
N VAL A 105 -1.67 2.69 -3.54
CA VAL A 105 -2.22 2.02 -2.35
C VAL A 105 -2.69 3.00 -1.27
N GLY A 106 -2.44 4.29 -1.45
CA GLY A 106 -2.67 5.33 -0.44
C GLY A 106 -1.53 5.40 0.57
N ALA A 107 -1.58 4.59 1.61
CA ALA A 107 -0.52 4.45 2.60
C ALA A 107 -0.28 2.96 2.89
N ALA A 108 0.97 2.50 2.88
CA ALA A 108 1.29 1.10 3.14
C ALA A 108 1.13 0.72 4.62
N MET A 109 1.56 1.57 5.55
CA MET A 109 1.56 1.26 6.99
C MET A 109 0.21 0.79 7.54
N PRO A 110 -0.94 1.42 7.22
CA PRO A 110 -2.24 0.93 7.67
C PRO A 110 -2.57 -0.48 7.19
N HIS A 111 -2.09 -0.86 6.01
CA HIS A 111 -2.30 -2.20 5.47
C HIS A 111 -1.47 -3.26 6.21
N TYR A 112 -0.25 -2.94 6.64
CA TYR A 112 0.59 -3.84 7.43
C TYR A 112 -0.04 -4.21 8.78
N GLU A 113 -0.89 -3.36 9.34
CA GLU A 113 -1.64 -3.68 10.55
C GLU A 113 -2.48 -4.95 10.37
N PHE A 114 -3.04 -5.13 9.17
CA PHE A 114 -3.88 -6.27 8.79
C PHE A 114 -3.11 -7.37 8.05
N MET A 115 -1.86 -7.58 8.45
CA MET A 115 -1.05 -8.74 8.08
C MET A 115 -0.56 -9.46 9.33
N HIS A 116 -0.57 -10.78 9.35
CA HIS A 116 0.02 -11.56 10.44
C HIS A 116 1.54 -11.40 10.43
N TRP A 117 2.12 -11.49 9.26
CA TRP A 117 3.54 -11.26 8.98
C TRP A 117 3.65 -10.22 7.87
N PRO A 118 3.66 -8.92 8.22
CA PRO A 118 3.78 -7.89 7.21
C PRO A 118 5.11 -8.02 6.46
N GLY A 119 5.09 -7.71 5.18
CA GLY A 119 6.24 -7.86 4.31
C GLY A 119 6.47 -6.68 3.39
N ILE A 120 7.63 -6.71 2.74
CA ILE A 120 8.05 -5.77 1.72
C ILE A 120 8.64 -6.52 0.52
N ASP A 121 8.61 -5.86 -0.64
CA ASP A 121 9.38 -6.28 -1.80
C ASP A 121 10.68 -5.46 -1.90
N LYS A 122 11.82 -6.17 -1.99
CA LYS A 122 13.12 -5.56 -2.22
C LYS A 122 14.01 -6.52 -3.02
N LEU A 123 13.65 -6.69 -4.29
CA LEU A 123 14.28 -7.64 -5.21
C LEU A 123 15.72 -7.26 -5.60
N GLU A 124 16.04 -5.97 -5.60
CA GLU A 124 17.30 -5.45 -6.10
C GLU A 124 18.45 -5.58 -5.09
N ARG A 125 19.67 -5.35 -5.58
CA ARG A 125 20.90 -5.49 -4.78
C ARG A 125 21.07 -4.44 -3.68
N HIS A 126 20.42 -3.29 -3.83
CA HIS A 126 20.63 -2.14 -2.95
C HIS A 126 19.32 -1.68 -2.34
N ILE A 127 19.34 -1.46 -1.04
CA ILE A 127 18.27 -0.74 -0.35
C ILE A 127 18.58 0.76 -0.50
N GLU A 128 18.13 1.35 -1.59
CA GLU A 128 18.32 2.78 -1.83
C GLU A 128 17.39 3.63 -0.96
N GLN A 129 16.24 3.09 -0.60
CA GLN A 129 15.22 3.81 0.14
C GLN A 129 14.93 3.10 1.47
N HIS A 130 15.39 3.70 2.55
CA HIS A 130 15.16 3.19 3.90
C HIS A 130 13.70 3.28 4.36
N VAL A 131 12.85 4.05 3.65
CA VAL A 131 11.44 4.25 4.01
C VAL A 131 10.67 2.93 4.06
N THR A 132 10.88 2.04 3.10
CA THR A 132 10.22 0.72 3.02
C THR A 132 10.45 -0.08 4.29
N VAL A 133 11.73 -0.29 4.65
CA VAL A 133 12.10 -1.05 5.85
C VAL A 133 11.58 -0.36 7.12
N LYS A 134 11.65 0.96 7.19
CA LYS A 134 11.20 1.73 8.36
C LYS A 134 9.70 1.68 8.56
N GLN A 135 8.92 1.75 7.49
CA GLN A 135 7.47 1.56 7.56
C GLN A 135 7.11 0.18 8.11
N LEU A 136 7.71 -0.86 7.54
CA LEU A 136 7.50 -2.24 7.96
C LEU A 136 7.83 -2.46 9.44
N THR A 137 9.07 -2.13 9.82
CA THR A 137 9.54 -2.36 11.20
C THR A 137 8.78 -1.52 12.22
N SER A 138 8.43 -0.28 11.87
CA SER A 138 7.63 0.58 12.74
C SER A 138 6.28 -0.03 13.08
N VAL A 139 5.56 -0.56 12.10
CA VAL A 139 4.27 -1.23 12.34
C VAL A 139 4.47 -2.55 13.09
N ALA A 140 5.46 -3.34 12.69
CA ALA A 140 5.74 -4.62 13.33
C ALA A 140 6.07 -4.46 14.82
N ASP A 141 6.92 -3.51 15.17
CA ASP A 141 7.32 -3.23 16.55
C ASP A 141 6.16 -2.69 17.39
N GLN A 142 5.41 -1.72 16.85
CA GLN A 142 4.27 -1.12 17.56
C GLN A 142 3.15 -2.12 17.87
N LEU A 143 2.93 -3.09 16.98
CA LEU A 143 1.85 -4.07 17.10
C LEU A 143 2.34 -5.45 17.58
N GLY A 144 3.61 -5.59 17.92
CA GLY A 144 4.18 -6.85 18.39
C GLY A 144 4.05 -7.99 17.40
N LYS A 145 4.24 -7.70 16.09
CA LYS A 145 4.17 -8.76 15.07
C LYS A 145 5.28 -9.77 15.27
N GLU A 146 4.94 -11.05 15.18
CA GLU A 146 5.89 -12.15 15.42
C GLU A 146 7.04 -12.17 14.42
N ARG A 147 6.75 -11.83 13.17
CA ARG A 147 7.69 -11.88 12.04
C ARG A 147 7.40 -10.79 11.03
N THR A 148 8.43 -10.45 10.28
CA THR A 148 8.35 -9.70 9.04
C THR A 148 8.90 -10.53 7.88
N LEU A 149 8.53 -10.17 6.66
CA LEU A 149 8.97 -10.84 5.44
C LEU A 149 9.60 -9.82 4.49
N SER A 150 10.57 -10.25 3.71
CA SER A 150 11.04 -9.51 2.55
C SER A 150 11.15 -10.45 1.36
N GLU A 151 10.52 -10.08 0.26
CA GLU A 151 10.80 -10.70 -1.02
C GLU A 151 12.13 -10.16 -1.54
N VAL A 152 13.08 -11.05 -1.79
CA VAL A 152 14.47 -10.67 -2.07
C VAL A 152 15.08 -11.55 -3.14
N PHE A 153 16.15 -11.08 -3.74
CA PHE A 153 16.96 -11.83 -4.73
C PHE A 153 16.29 -12.12 -6.08
N GLY A 154 15.14 -11.52 -6.37
CA GLY A 154 14.62 -11.45 -7.73
C GLY A 154 15.43 -10.46 -8.57
N CYS A 155 15.26 -10.46 -9.87
CA CYS A 155 15.83 -9.49 -10.83
C CYS A 155 17.37 -9.31 -10.82
N ILE A 156 18.11 -10.05 -10.02
CA ILE A 156 19.58 -9.95 -9.90
C ILE A 156 20.35 -10.97 -10.73
N GLY A 157 19.64 -11.72 -11.60
CA GLY A 157 20.20 -12.80 -12.42
C GLY A 157 20.40 -14.11 -11.65
N GLN A 158 20.83 -15.15 -12.36
CA GLN A 158 20.94 -16.51 -11.81
C GLN A 158 22.03 -16.70 -10.74
N GLN A 159 22.89 -15.73 -10.52
CA GLN A 159 24.04 -15.83 -9.62
C GLN A 159 24.03 -14.77 -8.53
N SER A 160 23.14 -14.88 -7.55
CA SER A 160 23.30 -14.14 -6.33
C SER A 160 24.36 -14.82 -5.44
N SER A 161 25.52 -14.22 -5.28
CA SER A 161 26.52 -14.71 -4.34
C SER A 161 26.08 -14.48 -2.90
N PHE A 162 26.67 -15.25 -1.96
CA PHE A 162 26.46 -15.03 -0.52
C PHE A 162 26.78 -13.59 -0.09
N PHE A 163 27.73 -12.94 -0.76
CA PHE A 163 28.07 -11.53 -0.53
C PHE A 163 26.89 -10.59 -0.82
N HIS A 164 26.12 -10.84 -1.88
CA HIS A 164 24.95 -10.04 -2.19
C HIS A 164 23.83 -10.22 -1.15
N ARG A 165 23.69 -11.42 -0.57
CA ARG A 165 22.70 -11.72 0.47
C ARG A 165 22.98 -11.03 1.81
N LYS A 166 24.21 -10.62 2.03
CA LYS A 166 24.63 -9.95 3.27
C LYS A 166 24.10 -8.49 3.36
N TRP A 167 23.68 -7.89 2.25
CA TRP A 167 23.25 -6.50 2.18
C TRP A 167 21.75 -6.31 2.33
N ILE A 168 21.01 -7.38 2.49
CA ILE A 168 19.57 -7.40 2.71
C ILE A 168 19.30 -7.95 4.10
#